data_ca71015cf3e17f06962b9530f1860399
#
_entry.id   ca71015cf3e17f06962b9530f1860399
#
_cell.length_a   1.000
_cell.length_b   1.000
_cell.length_c   1.000
_cell.angle_alpha   90.00
_cell.angle_beta   90.00
_cell.angle_gamma   90.00
#
_symmetry.space_group_name_H-M   'P 1'
#
loop_
_entity.id
_entity.type
_entity.pdbx_description
1 polymer ?
#
loop_
_entity_poly.entity_id
_entity_poly.type
_entity_poly.pdbx_seq_one_letter_code
_entity_poly.pdbx_strand_id
1 'polypeptide(L)'
;MSAMEPTAKAFFEACETGKGWEACKQFCEPDATFSCQADALADVKTLQAYTDWMKGLFGPIPDGAYALKAWGVDEKRNAVIAAAVFTGTQTGNGGPVPPTGKRVEADYTYVMELDGGRIRHKVDNTRQYTTARSVVA
;
A
#
# COMPACT_ATOMS: atom_id res chain seq x y z
N MET A 1 -18.33 16.90 7.30
CA MET A 1 -17.39 16.28 6.34
C MET A 1 -15.98 16.41 6.85
N SER A 2 -15.26 15.32 6.89
CA SER A 2 -13.91 15.30 7.41
C SER A 2 -12.91 15.76 6.35
N ALA A 3 -11.94 16.59 6.75
CA ALA A 3 -10.82 16.95 5.88
C ALA A 3 -9.88 15.77 5.65
N MET A 4 -9.99 14.72 6.47
CA MET A 4 -9.17 13.53 6.38
C MET A 4 -9.46 12.71 5.14
N GLU A 5 -10.74 12.56 4.81
CA GLU A 5 -11.14 11.63 3.76
C GLU A 5 -10.57 11.93 2.39
N PRO A 6 -10.65 13.19 1.89
CA PRO A 6 -10.05 13.49 0.58
C PRO A 6 -8.55 13.23 0.53
N THR A 7 -7.83 13.58 1.60
CA THR A 7 -6.38 13.36 1.69
C THR A 7 -6.05 11.88 1.69
N ALA A 8 -6.75 11.10 2.51
CA ALA A 8 -6.51 9.66 2.60
C ALA A 8 -6.82 8.97 1.27
N LYS A 9 -7.90 9.38 0.60
CA LYS A 9 -8.27 8.79 -0.68
C LYS A 9 -7.23 9.10 -1.76
N ALA A 10 -6.78 10.34 -1.84
CA ALA A 10 -5.76 10.73 -2.81
C ALA A 10 -4.44 10.00 -2.56
N PHE A 11 -4.05 9.87 -1.29
CA PHE A 11 -2.86 9.11 -0.93
C PHE A 11 -3.02 7.64 -1.33
N PHE A 12 -4.15 7.04 -0.98
CA PHE A 12 -4.40 5.63 -1.27
C PHE A 12 -4.28 5.35 -2.77
N GLU A 13 -4.92 6.16 -3.60
CA GLU A 13 -4.86 5.99 -5.05
C GLU A 13 -3.44 6.14 -5.59
N ALA A 14 -2.71 7.15 -5.15
CA ALA A 14 -1.34 7.38 -5.62
C ALA A 14 -0.41 6.23 -5.19
N CYS A 15 -0.56 5.77 -3.95
CA CYS A 15 0.26 4.69 -3.42
C CYS A 15 -0.02 3.37 -4.14
N GLU A 16 -1.31 3.02 -4.28
CA GLU A 16 -1.72 1.74 -4.83
C GLU A 16 -1.53 1.62 -6.35
N THR A 17 -1.36 2.73 -7.03
CA THR A 17 -1.05 2.72 -8.46
C THR A 17 0.45 2.88 -8.73
N GLY A 18 1.27 2.80 -7.69
CA GLY A 18 2.72 2.78 -7.83
C GLY A 18 3.37 4.09 -8.20
N LYS A 19 2.80 5.22 -7.79
CA LYS A 19 3.34 6.55 -8.11
C LYS A 19 4.59 6.91 -7.30
N GLY A 20 4.79 6.26 -6.14
CA GLY A 20 5.96 6.48 -5.31
C GLY A 20 5.88 7.70 -4.41
N TRP A 21 6.95 7.89 -3.62
CA TRP A 21 6.96 8.95 -2.61
C TRP A 21 6.82 10.36 -3.19
N GLU A 22 7.41 10.62 -4.36
CA GLU A 22 7.35 11.95 -4.96
C GLU A 22 5.92 12.40 -5.22
N ALA A 23 5.02 11.48 -5.55
CA ALA A 23 3.61 11.78 -5.74
C ALA A 23 2.82 11.74 -4.43
N CYS A 24 3.24 10.89 -3.49
CA CYS A 24 2.50 10.66 -2.24
C CYS A 24 2.84 11.66 -1.14
N LYS A 25 4.04 12.24 -1.16
CA LYS A 25 4.54 13.06 -0.04
C LYS A 25 3.66 14.28 0.27
N GLN A 26 2.96 14.79 -0.72
CA GLN A 26 2.10 15.96 -0.52
C GLN A 26 0.95 15.68 0.44
N PHE A 27 0.61 14.41 0.64
CA PHE A 27 -0.49 14.00 1.53
C PHE A 27 0.00 13.54 2.90
N CYS A 28 1.30 13.53 3.13
CA CYS A 28 1.92 12.91 4.29
C CYS A 28 2.78 13.88 5.08
N GLU A 29 2.93 13.60 6.38
CA GLU A 29 3.99 14.24 7.16
C GLU A 29 5.33 13.75 6.60
N PRO A 30 6.37 14.61 6.60
CA PRO A 30 7.67 14.20 6.04
C PRO A 30 8.30 12.98 6.73
N ASP A 31 8.01 12.81 8.02
CA ASP A 31 8.52 11.70 8.83
C ASP A 31 7.45 10.64 9.10
N ALA A 32 6.41 10.57 8.27
CA ALA A 32 5.34 9.60 8.42
C ALA A 32 5.89 8.16 8.50
N THR A 33 5.37 7.39 9.44
CA THR A 33 5.85 6.03 9.71
C THR A 33 4.94 4.98 9.09
N PHE A 34 5.45 3.75 9.06
CA PHE A 34 4.76 2.62 8.45
C PHE A 34 5.02 1.37 9.29
N SER A 35 4.02 0.50 9.40
CA SER A 35 4.18 -0.80 10.02
C SER A 35 3.39 -1.87 9.26
N CYS A 36 3.94 -3.07 9.22
CA CYS A 36 3.34 -4.21 8.52
C CYS A 36 3.88 -5.49 9.13
N GLN A 37 3.05 -6.54 9.13
CA GLN A 37 3.45 -7.84 9.64
C GLN A 37 3.91 -8.80 8.53
N ALA A 38 3.83 -8.40 7.27
CA ALA A 38 4.30 -9.23 6.17
C ALA A 38 5.83 -9.29 6.16
N ASP A 39 6.38 -10.47 5.93
CA ASP A 39 7.83 -10.69 5.95
C ASP A 39 8.57 -9.79 4.94
N ALA A 40 8.00 -9.63 3.77
CA ALA A 40 8.60 -8.81 2.71
C ALA A 40 8.75 -7.34 3.11
N LEU A 41 7.99 -6.90 4.10
CA LEU A 41 7.95 -5.49 4.55
C LEU A 41 8.47 -5.33 5.98
N ALA A 42 9.13 -6.35 6.53
CA ALA A 42 9.57 -6.35 7.92
C ALA A 42 10.51 -5.18 8.25
N ASP A 43 11.32 -4.76 7.30
CA ASP A 43 12.29 -3.67 7.50
C ASP A 43 11.80 -2.32 7.02
N VAL A 44 10.57 -2.23 6.52
CA VAL A 44 9.99 -0.98 6.03
C VAL A 44 9.32 -0.28 7.21
N LYS A 45 9.83 0.88 7.59
CA LYS A 45 9.39 1.61 8.78
C LYS A 45 8.83 3.00 8.49
N THR A 46 9.02 3.51 7.27
CA THR A 46 8.54 4.83 6.89
C THR A 46 7.61 4.74 5.69
N LEU A 47 6.71 5.72 5.56
CA LEU A 47 5.84 5.80 4.39
C LEU A 47 6.64 6.08 3.12
N GLN A 48 7.74 6.84 3.23
CA GLN A 48 8.60 7.05 2.07
C GLN A 48 9.12 5.72 1.52
N ALA A 49 9.64 4.87 2.40
CA ALA A 49 10.14 3.56 1.97
C ALA A 49 9.03 2.67 1.43
N TYR A 50 7.86 2.70 2.07
CA TYR A 50 6.74 1.87 1.63
C TYR A 50 6.20 2.28 0.25
N THR A 51 5.99 3.57 0.04
CA THR A 51 5.46 4.05 -1.24
C THR A 51 6.42 3.75 -2.39
N ASP A 52 7.73 3.82 -2.13
CA ASP A 52 8.73 3.47 -3.13
C ASP A 52 8.81 1.95 -3.34
N TRP A 53 8.59 1.17 -2.29
CA TRP A 53 8.46 -0.29 -2.40
C TRP A 53 7.28 -0.66 -3.30
N MET A 54 6.13 0.01 -3.11
CA MET A 54 4.95 -0.20 -3.95
C MET A 54 5.22 0.16 -5.40
N LYS A 55 5.94 1.25 -5.64
CA LYS A 55 6.35 1.63 -7.00
C LYS A 55 7.19 0.53 -7.64
N GLY A 56 8.13 -0.04 -6.88
CA GLY A 56 8.98 -1.11 -7.36
C GLY A 56 8.23 -2.41 -7.66
N LEU A 57 7.10 -2.63 -7.00
CA LEU A 57 6.30 -3.83 -7.19
C LEU A 57 5.76 -3.95 -8.62
N PHE A 58 5.57 -2.83 -9.29
CA PHE A 58 5.08 -2.81 -10.67
C PHE A 58 6.13 -3.24 -11.69
N GLY A 59 7.39 -3.43 -11.27
CA GLY A 59 8.40 -4.09 -12.09
C GLY A 59 8.06 -5.56 -12.32
N PRO A 60 8.04 -6.40 -11.28
CA PRO A 60 7.68 -7.82 -11.44
C PRO A 60 6.21 -8.05 -11.76
N ILE A 61 5.31 -7.12 -11.38
CA ILE A 61 3.87 -7.25 -11.59
C ILE A 61 3.38 -6.03 -12.36
N PRO A 62 3.67 -5.95 -13.67
CA PRO A 62 3.37 -4.73 -14.43
C PRO A 62 1.88 -4.45 -14.63
N ASP A 63 1.02 -5.47 -14.53
CA ASP A 63 -0.42 -5.33 -14.62
C ASP A 63 -1.10 -5.18 -13.26
N GLY A 64 -0.34 -4.83 -12.22
CA GLY A 64 -0.88 -4.69 -10.89
C GLY A 64 -2.05 -3.72 -10.80
N ALA A 65 -3.10 -4.12 -10.07
CA ALA A 65 -4.29 -3.32 -9.89
C ALA A 65 -4.94 -3.65 -8.55
N TYR A 66 -5.73 -2.72 -8.04
CA TYR A 66 -6.46 -2.97 -6.81
C TYR A 66 -7.96 -2.81 -7.02
N ALA A 67 -8.73 -3.50 -6.19
CA ALA A 67 -10.17 -3.34 -6.12
C ALA A 67 -10.54 -3.00 -4.67
N LEU A 68 -11.11 -1.82 -4.46
CA LEU A 68 -11.52 -1.38 -3.13
C LEU A 68 -12.76 -2.16 -2.72
N LYS A 69 -12.74 -2.75 -1.53
CA LYS A 69 -13.84 -3.56 -0.99
C LYS A 69 -14.62 -2.85 0.10
N ALA A 70 -13.95 -2.05 0.91
CA ALA A 70 -14.59 -1.31 1.99
C ALA A 70 -13.78 -0.07 2.32
N TRP A 71 -14.49 0.97 2.76
CA TRP A 71 -13.88 2.25 3.10
C TRP A 71 -14.62 2.81 4.31
N GLY A 72 -13.87 3.23 5.31
CA GLY A 72 -14.47 3.79 6.51
C GLY A 72 -13.65 4.92 7.07
N VAL A 73 -14.33 5.84 7.76
CA VAL A 73 -13.69 6.99 8.41
C VAL A 73 -14.03 6.95 9.90
N ASP A 74 -13.01 7.05 10.75
CA ASP A 74 -13.15 7.14 12.19
C ASP A 74 -12.72 8.53 12.62
N GLU A 75 -13.68 9.44 12.77
CA GLU A 75 -13.40 10.83 13.12
C GLU A 75 -12.81 10.96 14.53
N LYS A 76 -13.24 10.07 15.40
CA LYS A 76 -12.82 10.11 16.81
C LYS A 76 -11.34 9.78 16.97
N ARG A 77 -10.83 8.90 16.12
CA ARG A 77 -9.43 8.44 16.18
C ARG A 77 -8.57 9.01 15.06
N ASN A 78 -9.12 9.90 14.26
CA ASN A 78 -8.43 10.53 13.13
C ASN A 78 -7.82 9.47 12.21
N ALA A 79 -8.64 8.48 11.84
CA ALA A 79 -8.18 7.37 11.02
C ALA A 79 -9.13 7.12 9.85
N VAL A 80 -8.56 6.65 8.74
CA VAL A 80 -9.31 6.20 7.57
C VAL A 80 -8.86 4.77 7.27
N ILE A 81 -9.84 3.88 7.07
CA ILE A 81 -9.58 2.47 6.87
C ILE A 81 -10.02 2.07 5.46
N ALA A 82 -9.15 1.33 4.78
CA ALA A 82 -9.44 0.82 3.43
C ALA A 82 -9.15 -0.67 3.38
N ALA A 83 -10.10 -1.46 2.92
CA ALA A 83 -9.90 -2.88 2.65
C ALA A 83 -9.97 -3.09 1.15
N ALA A 84 -9.02 -3.81 0.58
CA ALA A 84 -8.91 -3.98 -0.86
C ALA A 84 -8.26 -5.30 -1.22
N VAL A 85 -8.27 -5.62 -2.51
CA VAL A 85 -7.58 -6.78 -3.06
C VAL A 85 -6.63 -6.29 -4.15
N PHE A 86 -5.38 -6.68 -4.05
CA PHE A 86 -4.38 -6.40 -5.10
C PHE A 86 -4.25 -7.63 -5.98
N THR A 87 -4.30 -7.44 -7.29
CA THR A 87 -4.17 -8.52 -8.26
C THR A 87 -3.18 -8.15 -9.34
N GLY A 88 -2.62 -9.16 -9.97
CA GLY A 88 -1.71 -8.98 -11.08
C GLY A 88 -1.12 -10.31 -11.51
N THR A 89 -0.16 -10.24 -12.42
CA THR A 89 0.53 -11.42 -12.94
C THR A 89 2.03 -11.18 -12.90
N GLN A 90 2.78 -12.12 -12.36
CA GLN A 90 4.22 -11.97 -12.25
C GLN A 90 4.89 -12.30 -13.58
N THR A 91 4.91 -11.32 -14.46
CA THR A 91 5.49 -11.46 -15.79
C THR A 91 6.73 -10.59 -16.02
N GLY A 92 7.04 -9.68 -15.08
CA GLY A 92 8.14 -8.74 -15.22
C GLY A 92 9.35 -9.13 -14.39
N ASN A 93 10.45 -8.39 -14.60
CA ASN A 93 11.70 -8.56 -13.87
C ASN A 93 11.74 -7.65 -12.65
N GLY A 94 12.72 -7.88 -11.77
CA GLY A 94 12.96 -7.04 -10.61
C GLY A 94 12.40 -7.56 -9.30
N GLY A 95 11.74 -8.73 -9.32
CA GLY A 95 11.23 -9.34 -8.11
C GLY A 95 12.27 -10.24 -7.44
N PRO A 96 11.90 -10.84 -6.27
CA PRO A 96 12.80 -11.74 -5.55
C PRO A 96 13.06 -13.06 -6.28
N VAL A 97 12.23 -13.39 -7.26
CA VAL A 97 12.37 -14.59 -8.08
C VAL A 97 12.19 -14.22 -9.54
N PRO A 98 12.69 -15.03 -10.48
CA PRO A 98 12.44 -14.79 -11.92
C PRO A 98 10.95 -14.85 -12.23
N PRO A 99 10.52 -14.24 -13.35
CA PRO A 99 9.11 -14.26 -13.73
C PRO A 99 8.54 -15.69 -13.80
N THR A 100 7.40 -15.89 -13.15
CA THR A 100 6.74 -17.21 -13.09
C THR A 100 5.49 -17.28 -13.96
N GLY A 101 4.95 -16.12 -14.37
CA GLY A 101 3.67 -16.05 -15.05
C GLY A 101 2.47 -16.35 -14.14
N LYS A 102 2.71 -16.50 -12.84
CA LYS A 102 1.64 -16.82 -11.89
C LYS A 102 0.83 -15.58 -11.51
N ARG A 103 -0.46 -15.80 -11.29
CA ARG A 103 -1.34 -14.77 -10.79
C ARG A 103 -1.04 -14.47 -9.33
N VAL A 104 -1.04 -13.20 -9.00
CA VAL A 104 -0.88 -12.70 -7.64
C VAL A 104 -2.24 -12.18 -7.17
N GLU A 105 -2.63 -12.53 -5.96
CA GLU A 105 -3.85 -12.02 -5.34
C GLU A 105 -3.61 -11.89 -3.84
N ALA A 106 -3.84 -10.69 -3.31
CA ALA A 106 -3.60 -10.42 -1.90
C ALA A 106 -4.68 -9.53 -1.33
N ASP A 107 -5.35 -10.02 -0.28
CA ASP A 107 -6.25 -9.18 0.52
C ASP A 107 -5.41 -8.32 1.45
N TYR A 108 -5.81 -7.07 1.62
CA TYR A 108 -5.11 -6.21 2.57
C TYR A 108 -6.06 -5.17 3.15
N THR A 109 -5.68 -4.68 4.33
CA THR A 109 -6.40 -3.63 5.02
C THR A 109 -5.39 -2.57 5.45
N TYR A 110 -5.67 -1.32 5.09
CA TYR A 110 -4.88 -0.17 5.48
C TYR A 110 -5.58 0.59 6.58
N VAL A 111 -4.84 0.98 7.60
CA VAL A 111 -5.30 1.96 8.58
C VAL A 111 -4.38 3.17 8.43
N MET A 112 -4.94 4.28 7.98
CA MET A 112 -4.21 5.53 7.77
C MET A 112 -4.54 6.46 8.92
N GLU A 113 -3.54 6.85 9.72
CA GLU A 113 -3.72 7.77 10.84
C GLU A 113 -3.24 9.14 10.40
N LEU A 114 -4.06 10.14 10.64
CA LEU A 114 -3.80 11.51 10.20
C LEU A 114 -3.62 12.46 11.36
N ASP A 115 -2.85 13.51 11.12
CA ASP A 115 -2.65 14.60 12.05
C ASP A 115 -2.65 15.90 11.25
N GLY A 116 -3.53 16.83 11.61
CA GLY A 116 -3.64 18.10 10.90
C GLY A 116 -3.96 17.95 9.43
N GLY A 117 -4.66 16.88 9.01
CA GLY A 117 -5.03 16.65 7.63
C GLY A 117 -3.96 15.98 6.79
N ARG A 118 -2.85 15.53 7.42
CA ARG A 118 -1.78 14.79 6.74
C ARG A 118 -1.59 13.44 7.39
N ILE A 119 -1.19 12.47 6.59
CA ILE A 119 -0.96 11.11 7.08
C ILE A 119 0.36 11.08 7.87
N ARG A 120 0.28 10.60 9.11
CA ARG A 120 1.46 10.47 9.99
C ARG A 120 1.88 9.02 10.19
N HIS A 121 0.98 8.07 9.98
CA HIS A 121 1.26 6.64 10.16
C HIS A 121 0.30 5.81 9.34
N LYS A 122 0.80 4.69 8.82
CA LYS A 122 -0.04 3.74 8.10
C LYS A 122 0.30 2.33 8.58
N VAL A 123 -0.74 1.56 8.88
CA VAL A 123 -0.63 0.13 9.19
C VAL A 123 -1.15 -0.63 7.98
N ASP A 124 -0.41 -1.64 7.55
CA ASP A 124 -0.82 -2.52 6.47
C ASP A 124 -0.96 -3.94 7.02
N ASN A 125 -2.16 -4.50 6.94
CA ASN A 125 -2.42 -5.89 7.27
C ASN A 125 -2.71 -6.63 5.96
N THR A 126 -1.73 -7.37 5.49
CA THR A 126 -1.82 -8.09 4.22
C THR A 126 -1.95 -9.57 4.47
N ARG A 127 -3.01 -10.17 3.89
CA ARG A 127 -3.12 -11.62 3.81
C ARG A 127 -2.54 -12.05 2.48
N GLN A 128 -1.56 -12.94 2.53
CA GLN A 128 -0.92 -13.43 1.32
C GLN A 128 -1.38 -14.84 1.01
N TYR A 129 -1.68 -15.07 -0.25
CA TYR A 129 -1.98 -16.42 -0.75
C TYR A 129 -0.70 -17.08 -1.22
N THR A 130 -0.74 -18.39 -1.42
CA THR A 130 0.44 -19.16 -1.80
C THR A 130 1.14 -18.59 -3.03
N THR A 131 0.36 -18.22 -4.06
CA THR A 131 0.93 -17.67 -5.29
C THR A 131 1.54 -16.29 -5.06
N ALA A 132 0.96 -15.49 -4.18
CA ALA A 132 1.48 -14.17 -3.87
C ALA A 132 2.77 -14.24 -3.06
N ARG A 133 2.88 -15.20 -2.13
CA ARG A 133 4.07 -15.32 -1.29
C ARG A 133 5.34 -15.54 -2.08
N SER A 134 5.28 -16.36 -3.13
CA SER A 134 6.46 -16.66 -3.94
C SER A 134 6.92 -15.45 -4.75
N VAL A 135 6.09 -14.42 -4.87
CA VAL A 135 6.39 -13.22 -5.65
C VAL A 135 6.88 -12.07 -4.77
N VAL A 136 6.28 -11.89 -3.58
CA VAL A 136 6.50 -10.69 -2.77
C VAL A 136 7.22 -10.97 -1.44
N ALA A 137 7.29 -12.20 -1.04
CA ALA A 137 8.04 -12.60 0.14
C ALA A 137 9.39 -13.17 -0.28
#